data_365e41b02d1d28484fd12cea17173d16
#
_entry.id   365e41b02d1d28484fd12cea17173d16
#
_cell.length_a   1.000
_cell.length_b   1.000
_cell.length_c   1.000
_cell.angle_alpha   90.00
_cell.angle_beta   90.00
_cell.angle_gamma   90.00
#
_symmetry.space_group_name_H-M   'P 1'
#
loop_
_entity.id
_entity.type
_entity.pdbx_description
1 polymer ?
#
loop_
_entity_poly.entity_id
_entity_poly.type
_entity_poly.pdbx_seq_one_letter_code
_entity_poly.pdbx_strand_id
1 'polypeptide(L)'
;IIWADIILMHPEAVQELPKDLIYVDWNYGWEPDRFGKLDNLLKLGVKMWGAASLRSAPDNTYLTQWMKHFNNLATFLPFARAHGYEGMIETSWSTSGTYGFHYDNGWEIISMQPIRQVYPMSGFQLLIDAYCKAVNSSKAIHAETFIKEYAQQRYGLSEDEAQTFLNYFLLPQELVRHGKDAKGKLIEQVIQECEELKSSFNKIVPRKQGGEFEHYRLMLDLRINYLQYKEVEFTYESSRYDVSQASGLATQLKKIIGEAGKLDKRFIKLNKDYLKPGQAEEINALRNEKMNELYRTLSRQAGL
;
A
#
# COMPACT_ATOMS: atom_id res chain seq x y z
N ILE A 1 -13.84 12.34 21.97
CA ILE A 1 -13.83 11.32 20.90
C ILE A 1 -12.93 10.20 21.34
N ILE A 2 -13.38 8.94 21.20
CA ILE A 2 -12.62 7.73 21.49
C ILE A 2 -12.77 6.69 20.38
N TRP A 3 -11.78 5.81 20.22
CA TRP A 3 -11.92 4.65 19.34
C TRP A 3 -12.89 3.64 19.93
N ALA A 4 -13.72 3.03 19.08
CA ALA A 4 -14.85 2.22 19.53
C ALA A 4 -14.55 0.71 19.63
N ASP A 5 -13.36 0.25 19.25
CA ASP A 5 -13.04 -1.19 19.20
C ASP A 5 -13.27 -1.92 20.55
N ILE A 6 -12.82 -1.32 21.65
CA ILE A 6 -13.03 -1.89 22.99
C ILE A 6 -14.52 -1.83 23.38
N ILE A 7 -15.20 -0.72 23.12
CA ILE A 7 -16.63 -0.55 23.43
C ILE A 7 -17.50 -1.46 22.57
N LEU A 8 -17.14 -1.69 21.33
CA LEU A 8 -17.83 -2.67 20.47
C LEU A 8 -17.71 -4.11 21.00
N MET A 9 -16.62 -4.42 21.70
CA MET A 9 -16.49 -5.70 22.39
C MET A 9 -17.23 -5.74 23.75
N HIS A 10 -17.32 -4.58 24.43
CA HIS A 10 -17.86 -4.41 25.79
C HIS A 10 -18.89 -3.26 25.85
N PRO A 11 -20.05 -3.37 25.17
CA PRO A 11 -21.04 -2.27 25.12
C PRO A 11 -21.56 -1.82 26.49
N GLU A 12 -21.54 -2.71 27.48
CA GLU A 12 -21.96 -2.44 28.86
C GLU A 12 -21.12 -1.33 29.51
N ALA A 13 -19.86 -1.16 29.12
CA ALA A 13 -18.95 -0.15 29.67
C ALA A 13 -19.38 1.29 29.30
N VAL A 14 -20.24 1.48 28.31
CA VAL A 14 -20.78 2.81 27.94
C VAL A 14 -21.44 3.52 29.14
N GLN A 15 -22.02 2.76 30.06
CA GLN A 15 -22.72 3.31 31.22
C GLN A 15 -21.78 4.03 32.20
N GLU A 16 -20.51 3.64 32.21
CA GLU A 16 -19.47 4.20 33.06
C GLU A 16 -18.73 5.40 32.40
N LEU A 17 -19.05 5.73 31.17
CA LEU A 17 -18.38 6.74 30.38
C LEU A 17 -19.22 8.03 30.26
N PRO A 18 -18.58 9.20 30.04
CA PRO A 18 -19.29 10.45 29.75
C PRO A 18 -20.27 10.30 28.58
N LYS A 19 -21.49 10.83 28.75
CA LYS A 19 -22.58 10.64 27.79
C LYS A 19 -22.46 11.46 26.50
N ASP A 20 -21.57 12.42 26.48
CA ASP A 20 -21.29 13.29 25.31
C ASP A 20 -20.17 12.81 24.43
N LEU A 21 -19.65 11.59 24.67
CA LEU A 21 -18.61 11.01 23.87
C LEU A 21 -19.09 10.66 22.46
N ILE A 22 -18.18 10.83 21.51
CA ILE A 22 -18.30 10.32 20.14
C ILE A 22 -17.42 9.07 20.04
N TYR A 23 -18.01 7.97 19.64
CA TYR A 23 -17.35 6.69 19.46
C TYR A 23 -17.00 6.51 17.99
N VAL A 24 -15.71 6.26 17.70
CA VAL A 24 -15.23 6.12 16.32
C VAL A 24 -15.01 4.66 16.01
N ASP A 25 -15.90 4.10 15.20
CA ASP A 25 -15.74 2.76 14.62
C ASP A 25 -14.78 2.83 13.43
N TRP A 26 -13.68 2.07 13.49
CA TRP A 26 -12.67 2.07 12.46
C TRP A 26 -12.70 0.76 11.66
N ASN A 27 -12.66 0.90 10.33
CA ASN A 27 -12.66 -0.21 9.40
C ASN A 27 -11.66 0.07 8.27
N TYR A 28 -10.72 -0.83 8.05
CA TYR A 28 -9.64 -0.69 7.07
C TYR A 28 -9.67 -1.82 6.02
N GLY A 29 -10.88 -2.31 5.70
CA GLY A 29 -11.10 -3.27 4.60
C GLY A 29 -11.49 -4.68 5.03
N TRP A 30 -12.01 -4.88 6.24
CA TRP A 30 -12.73 -6.09 6.65
C TRP A 30 -14.24 -5.87 6.60
N GLU A 31 -15.01 -6.94 6.82
CA GLU A 31 -16.46 -6.86 6.91
C GLU A 31 -16.89 -5.89 8.03
N PRO A 32 -17.82 -4.97 7.73
CA PRO A 32 -18.39 -4.09 8.76
C PRO A 32 -19.06 -4.89 9.89
N ASP A 33 -19.10 -4.27 11.08
CA ASP A 33 -19.60 -4.91 12.31
C ASP A 33 -18.97 -6.28 12.61
N ARG A 34 -17.66 -6.39 12.42
CA ARG A 34 -16.89 -7.63 12.65
C ARG A 34 -17.07 -8.24 14.05
N PHE A 35 -17.53 -7.46 15.03
CA PHE A 35 -17.80 -7.93 16.40
C PHE A 35 -19.24 -8.37 16.59
N GLY A 36 -20.16 -8.09 15.65
CA GLY A 36 -21.57 -8.44 15.73
C GLY A 36 -22.33 -7.76 16.88
N LYS A 37 -21.86 -6.61 17.36
CA LYS A 37 -22.40 -5.91 18.54
C LYS A 37 -22.79 -4.46 18.31
N LEU A 38 -22.68 -3.98 17.08
CA LEU A 38 -22.96 -2.59 16.74
C LEU A 38 -24.40 -2.20 17.11
N ASP A 39 -25.38 -3.05 16.78
CA ASP A 39 -26.78 -2.78 17.10
C ASP A 39 -27.03 -2.61 18.61
N ASN A 40 -26.30 -3.35 19.45
CA ASN A 40 -26.42 -3.22 20.90
C ASN A 40 -25.87 -1.87 21.37
N LEU A 41 -24.78 -1.41 20.78
CA LEU A 41 -24.20 -0.11 21.07
C LEU A 41 -25.11 1.03 20.60
N LEU A 42 -25.65 0.95 19.38
CA LEU A 42 -26.58 1.94 18.83
C LEU A 42 -27.87 2.08 19.65
N LYS A 43 -28.42 0.97 20.19
CA LYS A 43 -29.59 1.01 21.09
C LYS A 43 -29.36 1.81 22.38
N LEU A 44 -28.10 2.03 22.77
CA LEU A 44 -27.75 2.88 23.92
C LEU A 44 -27.79 4.38 23.59
N GLY A 45 -28.11 4.76 22.35
CA GLY A 45 -28.22 6.16 21.91
C GLY A 45 -26.88 6.89 21.83
N VAL A 46 -25.77 6.18 21.64
CA VAL A 46 -24.45 6.78 21.52
C VAL A 46 -24.26 7.43 20.17
N LYS A 47 -23.37 8.44 20.11
CA LYS A 47 -22.98 9.11 18.87
C LYS A 47 -21.85 8.31 18.22
N MET A 48 -22.05 7.85 17.00
CA MET A 48 -21.08 7.11 16.24
C MET A 48 -20.52 7.92 15.08
N TRP A 49 -19.21 7.84 14.90
CA TRP A 49 -18.52 8.22 13.67
C TRP A 49 -17.80 7.00 13.09
N GLY A 50 -17.58 7.00 11.79
CA GLY A 50 -16.79 5.98 11.11
C GLY A 50 -15.40 6.50 10.76
N ALA A 51 -14.41 5.59 10.74
CA ALA A 51 -13.07 5.90 10.27
C ALA A 51 -12.62 4.87 9.23
N ALA A 52 -12.54 5.32 7.96
CA ALA A 52 -11.92 4.58 6.87
C ALA A 52 -10.40 4.83 6.81
N SER A 53 -9.69 4.21 5.89
CA SER A 53 -8.25 4.40 5.77
C SER A 53 -7.77 4.49 4.33
N LEU A 54 -7.02 5.54 4.02
CA LEU A 54 -6.23 5.66 2.79
C LEU A 54 -5.02 4.72 2.81
N ARG A 55 -4.52 4.41 4.00
CA ARG A 55 -3.37 3.53 4.21
C ARG A 55 -3.49 2.79 5.52
N SER A 56 -3.17 1.53 5.44
CA SER A 56 -3.00 0.67 6.60
C SER A 56 -1.97 -0.41 6.28
N ALA A 57 -1.49 -1.13 7.27
CA ALA A 57 -0.60 -2.26 7.01
C ALA A 57 -1.24 -3.23 5.99
N PRO A 58 -0.47 -3.77 5.03
CA PRO A 58 0.99 -3.72 4.88
C PRO A 58 1.52 -2.62 3.95
N ASP A 59 0.76 -1.58 3.66
CA ASP A 59 1.14 -0.55 2.71
C ASP A 59 2.47 0.13 3.05
N ASN A 60 3.23 0.47 2.01
CA ASN A 60 4.43 1.29 2.08
C ASN A 60 4.58 2.11 0.78
N THR A 61 5.70 2.80 0.58
CA THR A 61 5.91 3.71 -0.56
C THR A 61 5.88 3.05 -1.94
N TYR A 62 5.97 1.74 -2.03
CA TYR A 62 5.99 1.00 -3.30
C TYR A 62 5.09 -0.25 -3.29
N LEU A 63 4.44 -0.52 -2.16
CA LEU A 63 3.47 -1.60 -2.00
C LEU A 63 2.21 -1.01 -1.39
N THR A 64 1.26 -0.61 -2.22
CA THR A 64 -0.02 -0.05 -1.80
C THR A 64 -1.15 -0.91 -2.32
N GLN A 65 -1.97 -1.41 -1.42
CA GLN A 65 -3.13 -2.22 -1.78
C GLN A 65 -4.31 -1.32 -2.18
N TRP A 66 -4.18 -0.64 -3.32
CA TRP A 66 -5.13 0.36 -3.81
C TRP A 66 -6.58 -0.13 -3.77
N MET A 67 -6.85 -1.30 -4.35
CA MET A 67 -8.21 -1.83 -4.43
C MET A 67 -8.80 -2.18 -3.07
N LYS A 68 -7.98 -2.53 -2.08
CA LYS A 68 -8.43 -2.71 -0.69
C LYS A 68 -9.00 -1.40 -0.12
N HIS A 69 -8.33 -0.27 -0.35
CA HIS A 69 -8.79 1.03 0.12
C HIS A 69 -10.03 1.50 -0.63
N PHE A 70 -10.09 1.31 -1.95
CA PHE A 70 -11.32 1.58 -2.72
C PHE A 70 -12.50 0.73 -2.24
N ASN A 71 -12.28 -0.57 -1.99
CA ASN A 71 -13.31 -1.46 -1.47
C ASN A 71 -13.76 -1.04 -0.07
N ASN A 72 -12.82 -0.60 0.78
CA ASN A 72 -13.15 -0.06 2.09
C ASN A 72 -14.10 1.15 1.97
N LEU A 73 -13.79 2.12 1.10
CA LEU A 73 -14.68 3.26 0.85
C LEU A 73 -16.03 2.83 0.29
N ALA A 74 -16.05 1.85 -0.63
CA ALA A 74 -17.27 1.38 -1.29
C ALA A 74 -18.21 0.59 -0.36
N THR A 75 -17.69 -0.04 0.70
CA THR A 75 -18.46 -0.88 1.62
C THR A 75 -18.75 -0.17 2.93
N PHE A 76 -17.73 0.39 3.57
CA PHE A 76 -17.86 0.93 4.92
C PHE A 76 -18.63 2.26 4.98
N LEU A 77 -18.46 3.16 4.00
CA LEU A 77 -19.19 4.44 4.01
C LEU A 77 -20.72 4.26 3.85
N PRO A 78 -21.21 3.45 2.90
CA PRO A 78 -22.64 3.14 2.83
C PRO A 78 -23.16 2.42 4.09
N PHE A 79 -22.37 1.51 4.67
CA PHE A 79 -22.69 0.85 5.92
C PHE A 79 -22.86 1.85 7.07
N ALA A 80 -21.87 2.72 7.30
CA ALA A 80 -21.91 3.74 8.33
C ALA A 80 -23.14 4.66 8.19
N ARG A 81 -23.45 5.06 6.97
CA ARG A 81 -24.64 5.87 6.66
C ARG A 81 -25.94 5.13 6.98
N ALA A 82 -26.05 3.86 6.60
CA ALA A 82 -27.24 3.04 6.86
C ALA A 82 -27.47 2.82 8.36
N HIS A 83 -26.40 2.86 9.18
CA HIS A 83 -26.49 2.71 10.64
C HIS A 83 -26.51 4.05 11.40
N GLY A 84 -26.71 5.17 10.69
CA GLY A 84 -26.91 6.48 11.32
C GLY A 84 -25.65 7.10 11.93
N TYR A 85 -24.47 6.77 11.43
CA TYR A 85 -23.24 7.44 11.85
C TYR A 85 -23.30 8.94 11.48
N GLU A 86 -23.01 9.78 12.45
CA GLU A 86 -23.12 11.25 12.31
C GLU A 86 -21.93 11.89 11.60
N GLY A 87 -20.83 11.18 11.48
CA GLY A 87 -19.60 11.69 10.87
C GLY A 87 -18.67 10.60 10.34
N MET A 88 -17.77 11.03 9.47
CA MET A 88 -16.73 10.15 8.91
C MET A 88 -15.37 10.82 9.03
N ILE A 89 -14.36 10.03 9.36
CA ILE A 89 -12.95 10.42 9.41
C ILE A 89 -12.19 9.58 8.38
N GLU A 90 -11.25 10.19 7.69
CA GLU A 90 -10.29 9.47 6.88
C GLU A 90 -8.95 9.41 7.60
N THR A 91 -8.38 8.22 7.72
CA THR A 91 -7.12 7.99 8.42
C THR A 91 -6.01 7.58 7.47
N SER A 92 -4.78 7.87 7.86
CA SER A 92 -3.59 7.38 7.16
C SER A 92 -2.57 6.86 8.19
N TRP A 93 -2.36 5.56 8.18
CA TRP A 93 -1.40 4.88 9.03
C TRP A 93 -0.07 4.75 8.30
N SER A 94 0.72 5.81 8.31
CA SER A 94 1.98 5.91 7.57
C SER A 94 3.13 5.05 8.13
N THR A 95 2.88 4.27 9.18
CA THR A 95 3.88 3.40 9.80
C THR A 95 4.42 2.33 8.88
N SER A 96 3.65 1.94 7.87
CA SER A 96 4.03 0.91 6.91
C SER A 96 4.86 1.44 5.74
N GLY A 97 5.10 2.74 5.66
CA GLY A 97 5.78 3.36 4.52
C GLY A 97 7.22 2.91 4.30
N THR A 98 7.87 2.41 5.31
CA THR A 98 9.32 2.13 5.32
C THR A 98 9.67 0.67 5.06
N TYR A 99 8.73 -0.28 5.18
CA TYR A 99 9.06 -1.65 5.57
C TYR A 99 8.76 -2.72 4.56
N GLY A 100 8.76 -2.45 3.28
CA GLY A 100 8.39 -3.43 2.27
C GLY A 100 9.01 -4.82 2.50
N PHE A 101 10.29 -4.88 2.77
CA PHE A 101 10.96 -6.16 3.02
C PHE A 101 10.85 -6.64 4.47
N HIS A 102 10.93 -5.73 5.43
CA HIS A 102 10.84 -6.07 6.86
C HIS A 102 9.45 -6.53 7.26
N TYR A 103 8.43 -6.14 6.51
CA TYR A 103 7.06 -6.58 6.78
C TYR A 103 6.91 -8.10 6.78
N ASP A 104 7.74 -8.80 6.05
CA ASP A 104 7.77 -10.26 6.01
C ASP A 104 8.18 -10.87 7.38
N ASN A 105 8.81 -10.10 8.25
CA ASN A 105 9.30 -10.54 9.55
C ASN A 105 8.34 -10.26 10.72
N GLY A 106 7.16 -9.66 10.45
CA GLY A 106 6.10 -9.47 11.42
C GLY A 106 5.94 -8.04 11.95
N TRP A 107 4.96 -7.87 12.84
CA TRP A 107 4.53 -6.58 13.36
C TRP A 107 5.53 -5.90 14.30
N GLU A 108 6.31 -6.68 15.02
CA GLU A 108 7.26 -6.20 16.01
C GLU A 108 8.29 -5.26 15.39
N ILE A 109 8.73 -5.56 14.17
CA ILE A 109 9.68 -4.73 13.44
C ILE A 109 9.07 -3.38 13.07
N ILE A 110 7.81 -3.36 12.64
CA ILE A 110 7.09 -2.12 12.33
C ILE A 110 7.00 -1.24 13.57
N SER A 111 6.68 -1.82 14.70
CA SER A 111 6.51 -1.09 15.97
C SER A 111 7.83 -0.54 16.52
N MET A 112 8.94 -1.21 16.26
CA MET A 112 10.26 -0.83 16.80
C MET A 112 10.99 0.22 15.95
N GLN A 113 10.58 0.43 14.71
CA GLN A 113 11.25 1.38 13.82
C GLN A 113 10.89 2.83 14.18
N PRO A 114 11.88 3.71 14.38
CA PRO A 114 11.64 5.11 14.72
C PRO A 114 11.16 5.96 13.56
N ILE A 115 11.35 5.49 12.32
CA ILE A 115 11.06 6.25 11.12
C ILE A 115 9.67 5.94 10.63
N ARG A 116 8.85 6.97 10.61
CA ARG A 116 7.53 6.94 10.02
C ARG A 116 7.55 7.78 8.76
N GLN A 117 7.25 7.14 7.65
CA GLN A 117 7.17 7.84 6.39
C GLN A 117 5.78 8.34 6.13
N VAL A 118 5.72 9.60 5.78
CA VAL A 118 4.55 10.18 5.16
C VAL A 118 4.73 10.02 3.66
N TYR A 119 3.85 9.29 3.04
CA TYR A 119 3.78 9.25 1.58
C TYR A 119 3.47 10.65 1.07
N PRO A 120 4.08 11.13 -0.03
CA PRO A 120 3.75 12.42 -0.60
C PRO A 120 2.25 12.56 -0.85
N MET A 121 1.66 13.69 -0.46
CA MET A 121 0.22 13.95 -0.64
C MET A 121 -0.21 13.78 -2.10
N SER A 122 0.66 14.10 -3.05
CA SER A 122 0.43 13.85 -4.47
C SER A 122 0.12 12.39 -4.79
N GLY A 123 0.78 11.43 -4.13
CA GLY A 123 0.50 10.02 -4.31
C GLY A 123 -0.79 9.54 -3.68
N PHE A 124 -1.35 10.30 -2.72
CA PHE A 124 -2.62 9.97 -2.06
C PHE A 124 -3.82 10.72 -2.61
N GLN A 125 -3.61 11.73 -3.42
CA GLN A 125 -4.68 12.58 -3.89
C GLN A 125 -5.82 11.76 -4.49
N LEU A 126 -5.50 10.69 -5.21
CA LEU A 126 -6.48 9.76 -5.77
C LEU A 126 -7.46 9.21 -4.70
N LEU A 127 -6.92 8.72 -3.58
CA LEU A 127 -7.74 8.13 -2.51
C LEU A 127 -8.46 9.20 -1.69
N ILE A 128 -7.85 10.38 -1.49
CA ILE A 128 -8.51 11.53 -0.86
C ILE A 128 -9.71 11.98 -1.68
N ASP A 129 -9.55 12.12 -2.99
CA ASP A 129 -10.64 12.52 -3.89
C ASP A 129 -11.73 11.43 -3.95
N ALA A 130 -11.34 10.15 -3.89
CA ALA A 130 -12.28 9.04 -3.80
C ALA A 130 -13.10 9.10 -2.50
N TYR A 131 -12.45 9.34 -1.36
CA TYR A 131 -13.13 9.53 -0.08
C TYR A 131 -14.09 10.71 -0.13
N CYS A 132 -13.64 11.87 -0.60
CA CYS A 132 -14.50 13.06 -0.73
C CYS A 132 -15.71 12.79 -1.62
N LYS A 133 -15.54 12.07 -2.74
CA LYS A 133 -16.65 11.66 -3.62
C LYS A 133 -17.59 10.70 -2.89
N ALA A 134 -17.06 9.72 -2.18
CA ALA A 134 -17.85 8.69 -1.49
C ALA A 134 -18.65 9.27 -0.32
N VAL A 135 -18.07 10.16 0.48
CA VAL A 135 -18.77 10.86 1.60
C VAL A 135 -19.92 11.72 1.10
N ASN A 136 -19.75 12.39 -0.04
CA ASN A 136 -20.77 13.28 -0.61
C ASN A 136 -21.78 12.57 -1.53
N SER A 137 -21.68 11.24 -1.71
CA SER A 137 -22.57 10.45 -2.57
C SER A 137 -23.48 9.56 -1.73
N SER A 138 -24.75 9.45 -2.13
CA SER A 138 -25.67 8.44 -1.58
C SER A 138 -25.42 7.01 -2.10
N LYS A 139 -24.63 6.90 -3.19
CA LYS A 139 -24.29 5.61 -3.82
C LYS A 139 -22.85 5.23 -3.47
N ALA A 140 -22.60 3.93 -3.39
CA ALA A 140 -21.25 3.41 -3.26
C ALA A 140 -20.37 3.87 -4.42
N ILE A 141 -19.10 4.14 -4.15
CA ILE A 141 -18.12 4.47 -5.18
C ILE A 141 -17.83 3.22 -6.01
N HIS A 142 -17.75 3.38 -7.33
CA HIS A 142 -17.30 2.33 -8.23
C HIS A 142 -15.83 2.60 -8.61
N ALA A 143 -14.91 1.82 -8.06
CA ALA A 143 -13.48 2.08 -8.11
C ALA A 143 -12.94 2.26 -9.54
N GLU A 144 -13.22 1.31 -10.45
CA GLU A 144 -12.69 1.34 -11.81
C GLU A 144 -13.17 2.56 -12.60
N THR A 145 -14.45 2.89 -12.49
CA THR A 145 -15.02 4.09 -13.11
C THR A 145 -14.36 5.35 -12.53
N PHE A 146 -14.24 5.40 -11.20
CA PHE A 146 -13.62 6.54 -10.53
C PHE A 146 -12.16 6.74 -10.95
N ILE A 147 -11.36 5.68 -10.99
CA ILE A 147 -9.93 5.74 -11.35
C ILE A 147 -9.77 6.28 -12.79
N LYS A 148 -10.59 5.82 -13.73
CA LYS A 148 -10.54 6.31 -15.12
C LYS A 148 -10.95 7.78 -15.21
N GLU A 149 -12.07 8.17 -14.61
CA GLU A 149 -12.50 9.57 -14.56
C GLU A 149 -11.45 10.47 -13.93
N TYR A 150 -10.84 10.03 -12.83
CA TYR A 150 -9.77 10.75 -12.16
C TYR A 150 -8.55 10.94 -13.08
N ALA A 151 -8.12 9.86 -13.76
CA ALA A 151 -6.98 9.93 -14.67
C ALA A 151 -7.22 10.91 -15.84
N GLN A 152 -8.42 10.91 -16.42
CA GLN A 152 -8.79 11.85 -17.47
C GLN A 152 -8.81 13.29 -16.96
N GLN A 153 -9.40 13.55 -15.81
CA GLN A 153 -9.53 14.90 -15.25
C GLN A 153 -8.21 15.44 -14.70
N ARG A 154 -7.51 14.62 -13.90
CA ARG A 154 -6.29 15.02 -13.18
C ARG A 154 -5.08 15.12 -14.09
N TYR A 155 -4.90 14.13 -14.97
CA TYR A 155 -3.71 14.03 -15.82
C TYR A 155 -3.98 14.39 -17.28
N GLY A 156 -5.24 14.58 -17.66
CA GLY A 156 -5.64 14.85 -19.02
C GLY A 156 -5.45 13.66 -19.97
N LEU A 157 -5.59 12.43 -19.44
CA LEU A 157 -5.41 11.21 -20.24
C LEU A 157 -6.58 10.97 -21.19
N SER A 158 -6.30 10.30 -22.32
CA SER A 158 -7.34 9.73 -23.19
C SER A 158 -8.01 8.53 -22.52
N GLU A 159 -9.09 7.99 -23.11
CA GLU A 159 -9.78 6.80 -22.59
C GLU A 159 -8.83 5.59 -22.52
N ASP A 160 -8.03 5.33 -23.55
CA ASP A 160 -7.09 4.21 -23.60
C ASP A 160 -5.94 4.39 -22.60
N GLU A 161 -5.43 5.61 -22.45
CA GLU A 161 -4.43 5.94 -21.45
C GLU A 161 -5.00 5.79 -20.02
N ALA A 162 -6.26 6.18 -19.80
CA ALA A 162 -6.95 6.02 -18.53
C ALA A 162 -7.22 4.53 -18.21
N GLN A 163 -7.52 3.71 -19.22
CA GLN A 163 -7.62 2.27 -19.05
C GLN A 163 -6.26 1.66 -18.68
N THR A 164 -5.18 2.09 -19.29
CA THR A 164 -3.82 1.66 -18.94
C THR A 164 -3.46 2.10 -17.51
N PHE A 165 -3.87 3.30 -17.09
CA PHE A 165 -3.71 3.78 -15.72
C PHE A 165 -4.51 2.92 -14.74
N LEU A 166 -5.75 2.56 -15.04
CA LEU A 166 -6.54 1.63 -14.22
C LEU A 166 -5.84 0.28 -14.08
N ASN A 167 -5.28 -0.28 -15.14
CA ASN A 167 -4.60 -1.58 -15.10
C ASN A 167 -3.43 -1.60 -14.09
N TYR A 168 -2.78 -0.46 -13.82
CA TYR A 168 -1.77 -0.35 -12.77
C TYR A 168 -2.34 -0.65 -11.38
N PHE A 169 -3.56 -0.18 -11.07
CA PHE A 169 -4.21 -0.42 -9.77
C PHE A 169 -4.75 -1.84 -9.63
N LEU A 170 -4.99 -2.52 -10.75
CA LEU A 170 -5.45 -3.91 -10.76
C LEU A 170 -4.31 -4.93 -10.67
N LEU A 171 -3.05 -4.51 -10.81
CA LEU A 171 -1.91 -5.39 -10.57
C LEU A 171 -1.90 -5.90 -9.12
N PRO A 172 -1.48 -7.15 -8.88
CA PRO A 172 -1.27 -7.64 -7.53
C PRO A 172 -0.24 -6.79 -6.78
N GLN A 173 -0.67 -6.18 -5.68
CA GLN A 173 0.17 -5.31 -4.84
C GLN A 173 0.52 -5.97 -3.50
N GLU A 174 0.07 -7.18 -3.26
CA GLU A 174 0.33 -7.93 -2.03
C GLU A 174 1.79 -8.39 -1.96
N LEU A 175 2.22 -8.73 -0.74
CA LEU A 175 3.49 -9.39 -0.50
C LEU A 175 3.54 -10.76 -1.19
N VAL A 176 4.69 -11.08 -1.77
CA VAL A 176 4.95 -12.40 -2.34
C VAL A 176 5.64 -13.25 -1.29
N ARG A 177 5.14 -14.46 -1.08
CA ARG A 177 5.68 -15.44 -0.13
C ARG A 177 5.85 -16.80 -0.81
N HIS A 178 6.97 -17.45 -0.55
CA HIS A 178 7.25 -18.78 -1.11
C HIS A 178 7.08 -18.82 -2.64
N GLY A 179 7.53 -17.77 -3.33
CA GLY A 179 7.47 -17.66 -4.79
C GLY A 179 6.08 -17.47 -5.39
N LYS A 180 5.07 -17.10 -4.58
CA LYS A 180 3.67 -16.88 -5.03
C LYS A 180 3.09 -15.64 -4.41
N ASP A 181 2.14 -15.02 -5.13
CA ASP A 181 1.28 -13.98 -4.58
C ASP A 181 0.16 -14.56 -3.67
N ALA A 182 -0.64 -13.70 -3.08
CA ALA A 182 -1.76 -14.11 -2.21
C ALA A 182 -2.83 -14.96 -2.90
N LYS A 183 -2.90 -14.94 -4.24
CA LYS A 183 -3.82 -15.73 -5.06
C LYS A 183 -3.21 -17.02 -5.58
N GLY A 184 -1.94 -17.29 -5.23
CA GLY A 184 -1.20 -18.49 -5.66
C GLY A 184 -0.54 -18.36 -7.04
N LYS A 185 -0.54 -17.16 -7.67
CA LYS A 185 0.15 -16.91 -8.93
C LYS A 185 1.67 -16.93 -8.71
N LEU A 186 2.40 -17.57 -9.62
CA LEU A 186 3.86 -17.66 -9.55
C LEU A 186 4.50 -16.26 -9.73
N ILE A 187 5.61 -16.04 -9.04
CA ILE A 187 6.31 -14.75 -9.04
C ILE A 187 6.77 -14.34 -10.43
N GLU A 188 7.22 -15.27 -11.25
CA GLU A 188 7.64 -15.01 -12.64
C GLU A 188 6.48 -14.45 -13.48
N GLN A 189 5.27 -14.98 -13.27
CA GLN A 189 4.07 -14.49 -13.95
C GLN A 189 3.71 -13.07 -13.49
N VAL A 190 3.84 -12.79 -12.18
CA VAL A 190 3.59 -11.45 -11.63
C VAL A 190 4.62 -10.45 -12.17
N ILE A 191 5.89 -10.83 -12.27
CA ILE A 191 6.95 -9.99 -12.88
C ILE A 191 6.61 -9.70 -14.33
N GLN A 192 6.25 -10.72 -15.11
CA GLN A 192 5.90 -10.56 -16.51
C GLN A 192 4.73 -9.57 -16.70
N GLU A 193 3.65 -9.71 -15.95
CA GLU A 193 2.51 -8.80 -16.00
C GLU A 193 2.91 -7.35 -15.67
N CYS A 194 3.77 -7.16 -14.66
CA CYS A 194 4.27 -5.84 -14.31
C CYS A 194 5.14 -5.21 -15.42
N GLU A 195 5.99 -6.00 -16.08
CA GLU A 195 6.85 -5.51 -17.18
C GLU A 195 6.03 -5.21 -18.46
N GLU A 196 5.04 -6.03 -18.77
CA GLU A 196 4.12 -5.78 -19.88
C GLU A 196 3.35 -4.47 -19.66
N LEU A 197 2.80 -4.28 -18.47
CA LEU A 197 2.14 -3.03 -18.12
C LEU A 197 3.11 -1.84 -18.16
N LYS A 198 4.31 -1.97 -17.61
CA LYS A 198 5.33 -0.92 -17.62
C LYS A 198 5.61 -0.42 -19.03
N SER A 199 5.67 -1.32 -20.01
CA SER A 199 5.89 -0.99 -21.41
C SER A 199 4.80 -0.06 -21.98
N SER A 200 3.54 -0.30 -21.61
CA SER A 200 2.40 0.53 -21.99
C SER A 200 2.31 1.81 -21.16
N PHE A 201 2.52 1.69 -19.84
CA PHE A 201 2.44 2.78 -18.87
C PHE A 201 3.48 3.88 -19.14
N ASN A 202 4.68 3.51 -19.60
CA ASN A 202 5.73 4.46 -19.94
C ASN A 202 5.44 5.26 -21.23
N LYS A 203 4.51 4.80 -22.07
CA LYS A 203 4.07 5.54 -23.26
C LYS A 203 3.06 6.64 -22.95
N ILE A 204 2.40 6.60 -21.78
CA ILE A 204 1.46 7.63 -21.37
C ILE A 204 2.22 8.96 -21.23
N VAL A 205 1.69 10.02 -21.82
CA VAL A 205 2.21 11.38 -21.66
C VAL A 205 1.15 12.22 -20.96
N PRO A 206 1.21 12.40 -19.63
CA PRO A 206 0.23 13.20 -18.91
C PRO A 206 0.28 14.65 -19.39
N ARG A 207 -0.88 15.23 -19.71
CA ARG A 207 -1.02 16.62 -20.17
C ARG A 207 -1.05 17.62 -19.00
N LYS A 208 -1.26 17.10 -17.80
CA LYS A 208 -1.32 17.85 -16.53
C LYS A 208 -0.63 17.01 -15.46
N GLN A 209 -0.15 17.65 -14.38
CA GLN A 209 0.38 17.00 -13.19
C GLN A 209 1.44 15.90 -13.46
N GLY A 210 2.29 16.12 -14.47
CA GLY A 210 3.30 15.13 -14.86
C GLY A 210 4.25 14.72 -13.73
N GLY A 211 4.60 15.67 -12.84
CA GLY A 211 5.44 15.37 -11.66
C GLY A 211 4.78 14.41 -10.69
N GLU A 212 3.46 14.54 -10.47
CA GLU A 212 2.68 13.61 -9.65
C GLU A 212 2.58 12.23 -10.32
N PHE A 213 2.36 12.20 -11.64
CA PHE A 213 2.30 10.95 -12.40
C PHE A 213 3.60 10.14 -12.34
N GLU A 214 4.76 10.80 -12.23
CA GLU A 214 6.06 10.14 -12.10
C GLU A 214 6.18 9.29 -10.82
N HIS A 215 5.42 9.59 -9.75
CA HIS A 215 5.38 8.74 -8.57
C HIS A 215 4.79 7.36 -8.86
N TYR A 216 3.74 7.26 -9.68
CA TYR A 216 3.18 5.97 -10.08
C TYR A 216 4.16 5.15 -10.92
N ARG A 217 4.90 5.79 -11.83
CA ARG A 217 5.98 5.12 -12.58
C ARG A 217 7.07 4.60 -11.66
N LEU A 218 7.50 5.43 -10.71
CA LEU A 218 8.51 5.00 -9.73
C LEU A 218 8.00 3.84 -8.88
N MET A 219 6.75 3.86 -8.45
CA MET A 219 6.17 2.77 -7.66
C MET A 219 6.11 1.46 -8.44
N LEU A 220 5.76 1.50 -9.71
CA LEU A 220 5.78 0.32 -10.58
C LEU A 220 7.19 -0.23 -10.75
N ASP A 221 8.18 0.63 -10.99
CA ASP A 221 9.58 0.22 -11.10
C ASP A 221 10.12 -0.37 -9.79
N LEU A 222 9.78 0.22 -8.64
CA LEU A 222 10.13 -0.30 -7.31
C LEU A 222 9.46 -1.66 -7.05
N ARG A 223 8.20 -1.82 -7.48
CA ARG A 223 7.49 -3.11 -7.38
C ARG A 223 8.19 -4.20 -8.18
N ILE A 224 8.60 -3.92 -9.41
CA ILE A 224 9.33 -4.87 -10.26
C ILE A 224 10.67 -5.24 -9.61
N ASN A 225 11.43 -4.26 -9.14
CA ASN A 225 12.70 -4.50 -8.47
C ASN A 225 12.56 -5.37 -7.22
N TYR A 226 11.50 -5.13 -6.42
CA TYR A 226 11.14 -5.96 -5.27
C TYR A 226 10.83 -7.40 -5.68
N LEU A 227 10.01 -7.60 -6.71
CA LEU A 227 9.64 -8.94 -7.19
C LEU A 227 10.86 -9.72 -7.71
N GLN A 228 11.75 -9.06 -8.45
CA GLN A 228 13.00 -9.67 -8.93
C GLN A 228 13.92 -10.08 -7.77
N TYR A 229 13.99 -9.27 -6.71
CA TYR A 229 14.70 -9.66 -5.48
C TYR A 229 14.04 -10.88 -4.82
N LYS A 230 12.73 -10.88 -4.67
CA LYS A 230 11.97 -11.99 -4.04
C LYS A 230 12.09 -13.30 -4.84
N GLU A 231 12.25 -13.25 -6.14
CA GLU A 231 12.54 -14.43 -6.99
C GLU A 231 13.90 -15.05 -6.64
N VAL A 232 14.94 -14.21 -6.48
CA VAL A 232 16.26 -14.68 -6.04
C VAL A 232 16.21 -15.23 -4.61
N GLU A 233 15.55 -14.52 -3.69
CA GLU A 233 15.37 -14.97 -2.31
C GLU A 233 14.65 -16.30 -2.24
N PHE A 234 13.55 -16.47 -2.98
CA PHE A 234 12.82 -17.74 -3.05
C PHE A 234 13.68 -18.89 -3.57
N THR A 235 14.50 -18.63 -4.60
CA THR A 235 15.42 -19.64 -5.12
C THR A 235 16.45 -20.05 -4.07
N TYR A 236 17.01 -19.09 -3.35
CA TYR A 236 17.96 -19.31 -2.26
C TYR A 236 17.35 -20.07 -1.08
N GLU A 237 16.11 -19.76 -0.69
CA GLU A 237 15.40 -20.41 0.42
C GLU A 237 14.79 -21.77 0.04
N SER A 238 14.83 -22.12 -1.23
CA SER A 238 14.30 -23.40 -1.73
C SER A 238 15.08 -24.59 -1.18
N SER A 239 14.38 -25.69 -0.88
CA SER A 239 15.00 -26.96 -0.53
C SER A 239 15.86 -27.57 -1.65
N ARG A 240 15.81 -27.01 -2.86
CA ARG A 240 16.61 -27.40 -4.02
C ARG A 240 17.84 -26.52 -4.21
N TYR A 241 18.05 -25.53 -3.35
CA TYR A 241 19.23 -24.67 -3.42
C TYR A 241 20.49 -25.48 -3.12
N ASP A 242 21.51 -25.29 -3.95
CA ASP A 242 22.85 -25.78 -3.77
C ASP A 242 23.89 -24.66 -3.87
N VAL A 243 24.96 -24.73 -3.09
CA VAL A 243 26.00 -23.67 -3.03
C VAL A 243 26.62 -23.38 -4.40
N SER A 244 26.66 -24.36 -5.31
CA SER A 244 27.12 -24.13 -6.68
C SER A 244 26.31 -23.07 -7.45
N GLN A 245 25.08 -22.81 -7.04
CA GLN A 245 24.21 -21.76 -7.61
C GLN A 245 24.54 -20.36 -7.07
N ALA A 246 25.31 -20.26 -5.98
CA ALA A 246 25.55 -18.98 -5.28
C ALA A 246 26.15 -17.91 -6.21
N SER A 247 27.11 -18.26 -7.06
CA SER A 247 27.74 -17.31 -8.00
C SER A 247 26.75 -16.75 -9.02
N GLY A 248 25.85 -17.60 -9.56
CA GLY A 248 24.81 -17.19 -10.50
C GLY A 248 23.81 -16.26 -9.84
N LEU A 249 23.31 -16.63 -8.66
CA LEU A 249 22.37 -15.79 -7.88
C LEU A 249 22.99 -14.47 -7.42
N ALA A 250 24.26 -14.48 -6.98
CA ALA A 250 24.98 -13.25 -6.64
C ALA A 250 25.10 -12.30 -7.85
N THR A 251 25.39 -12.86 -9.03
CA THR A 251 25.48 -12.08 -10.27
C THR A 251 24.12 -11.46 -10.65
N GLN A 252 23.03 -12.23 -10.54
CA GLN A 252 21.67 -11.74 -10.77
C GLN A 252 21.33 -10.64 -9.77
N LEU A 253 21.57 -10.88 -8.48
CA LEU A 253 21.24 -9.92 -7.42
C LEU A 253 22.05 -8.62 -7.54
N LYS A 254 23.31 -8.70 -7.97
CA LYS A 254 24.14 -7.51 -8.25
C LYS A 254 23.52 -6.59 -9.31
N LYS A 255 22.89 -7.15 -10.35
CA LYS A 255 22.15 -6.34 -11.34
C LYS A 255 20.93 -5.66 -10.72
N ILE A 256 20.17 -6.41 -9.92
CA ILE A 256 18.97 -5.89 -9.23
C ILE A 256 19.35 -4.75 -8.28
N ILE A 257 20.45 -4.87 -7.53
CA ILE A 257 21.01 -3.81 -6.68
C ILE A 257 21.43 -2.60 -7.50
N GLY A 258 22.03 -2.81 -8.67
CA GLY A 258 22.40 -1.72 -9.59
C GLY A 258 21.20 -0.91 -10.07
N GLU A 259 20.08 -1.58 -10.37
CA GLU A 259 18.82 -0.91 -10.71
C GLU A 259 18.21 -0.22 -9.48
N ALA A 260 18.22 -0.86 -8.31
CA ALA A 260 17.77 -0.24 -7.06
C ALA A 260 18.48 1.10 -6.80
N GLY A 261 19.78 1.18 -7.03
CA GLY A 261 20.54 2.44 -6.88
C GLY A 261 20.11 3.56 -7.85
N LYS A 262 19.59 3.23 -9.02
CA LYS A 262 18.97 4.23 -9.94
C LYS A 262 17.61 4.68 -9.41
N LEU A 263 16.82 3.75 -8.90
CA LEU A 263 15.51 4.03 -8.31
C LEU A 263 15.65 4.88 -7.04
N ASP A 264 16.68 4.64 -6.23
CA ASP A 264 17.00 5.44 -5.05
C ASP A 264 17.21 6.92 -5.40
N LYS A 265 18.02 7.20 -6.42
CA LYS A 265 18.24 8.57 -6.90
C LYS A 265 16.95 9.22 -7.41
N ARG A 266 16.12 8.44 -8.13
CA ARG A 266 14.83 8.93 -8.61
C ARG A 266 13.85 9.18 -7.46
N PHE A 267 13.84 8.31 -6.45
CA PHE A 267 13.04 8.48 -5.23
C PHE A 267 13.41 9.78 -4.50
N ILE A 268 14.70 10.02 -4.24
CA ILE A 268 15.20 11.26 -3.61
C ILE A 268 14.75 12.49 -4.41
N LYS A 269 14.95 12.47 -5.74
CA LYS A 269 14.58 13.58 -6.61
C LYS A 269 13.09 13.90 -6.57
N LEU A 270 12.23 12.90 -6.62
CA LEU A 270 10.78 13.08 -6.65
C LEU A 270 10.20 13.48 -5.28
N ASN A 271 10.87 13.13 -4.20
CA ASN A 271 10.39 13.40 -2.84
C ASN A 271 11.08 14.58 -2.15
N LYS A 272 11.94 15.34 -2.84
CA LYS A 272 12.74 16.44 -2.27
C LYS A 272 11.92 17.53 -1.59
N ASP A 273 10.66 17.74 -2.03
CA ASP A 273 9.76 18.76 -1.50
C ASP A 273 8.95 18.24 -0.29
N TYR A 274 9.01 16.94 -0.01
CA TYR A 274 8.26 16.26 1.07
C TYR A 274 9.16 15.67 2.15
N LEU A 275 10.37 15.25 1.78
CA LEU A 275 11.32 14.57 2.66
C LEU A 275 12.65 15.35 2.69
N LYS A 276 13.27 15.41 3.87
CA LYS A 276 14.66 15.84 3.98
C LYS A 276 15.57 14.82 3.28
N PRO A 277 16.69 15.25 2.67
CA PRO A 277 17.60 14.32 1.97
C PRO A 277 17.99 13.10 2.79
N GLY A 278 18.42 13.27 4.04
CA GLY A 278 18.81 12.16 4.91
C GLY A 278 17.65 11.18 5.21
N GLN A 279 16.41 11.67 5.29
CA GLN A 279 15.25 10.79 5.45
C GLN A 279 15.02 9.95 4.20
N ALA A 280 15.12 10.55 3.01
CA ALA A 280 14.95 9.81 1.76
C ALA A 280 16.06 8.76 1.55
N GLU A 281 17.30 9.08 1.94
CA GLU A 281 18.44 8.14 1.91
C GLU A 281 18.23 6.97 2.88
N GLU A 282 17.79 7.25 4.10
CA GLU A 282 17.52 6.23 5.11
C GLU A 282 16.38 5.29 4.68
N ILE A 283 15.33 5.81 4.06
CA ILE A 283 14.25 5.03 3.46
C ILE A 283 14.78 4.05 2.42
N ASN A 284 15.62 4.55 1.53
CA ASN A 284 16.22 3.72 0.49
C ASN A 284 17.14 2.65 1.09
N ALA A 285 17.95 3.01 2.10
CA ALA A 285 18.83 2.07 2.80
C ALA A 285 18.03 0.92 3.43
N LEU A 286 16.96 1.24 4.18
CA LEU A 286 16.07 0.25 4.79
C LEU A 286 15.37 -0.63 3.75
N ARG A 287 14.88 -0.04 2.65
CA ARG A 287 14.27 -0.82 1.57
C ARG A 287 15.22 -1.85 0.98
N ASN A 288 16.49 -1.51 0.83
CA ASN A 288 17.50 -2.34 0.18
C ASN A 288 18.26 -3.26 1.13
N GLU A 289 18.01 -3.18 2.45
CA GLU A 289 18.82 -3.84 3.47
C GLU A 289 18.90 -5.36 3.27
N LYS A 290 17.76 -6.05 3.21
CA LYS A 290 17.71 -7.51 3.04
C LYS A 290 18.30 -7.97 1.70
N MET A 291 18.07 -7.22 0.65
CA MET A 291 18.65 -7.51 -0.65
C MET A 291 20.18 -7.44 -0.59
N ASN A 292 20.75 -6.43 0.10
CA ASN A 292 22.18 -6.31 0.30
C ASN A 292 22.74 -7.40 1.24
N GLU A 293 22.00 -7.83 2.24
CA GLU A 293 22.38 -8.93 3.12
C GLU A 293 22.44 -10.26 2.38
N LEU A 294 21.43 -10.55 1.57
CA LEU A 294 21.41 -11.75 0.73
C LEU A 294 22.59 -11.74 -0.26
N TYR A 295 22.86 -10.58 -0.89
CA TYR A 295 24.01 -10.45 -1.78
C TYR A 295 25.34 -10.76 -1.08
N ARG A 296 25.56 -10.20 0.13
CA ARG A 296 26.77 -10.51 0.93
C ARG A 296 26.88 -11.99 1.27
N THR A 297 25.76 -12.63 1.57
CA THR A 297 25.71 -14.07 1.89
C THR A 297 26.05 -14.92 0.67
N LEU A 298 25.41 -14.67 -0.47
CA LEU A 298 25.68 -15.37 -1.72
C LEU A 298 27.11 -15.15 -2.21
N SER A 299 27.63 -13.92 -2.10
CA SER A 299 29.01 -13.61 -2.48
C SER A 299 30.03 -14.38 -1.64
N ARG A 300 29.83 -14.49 -0.31
CA ARG A 300 30.69 -15.30 0.55
C ARG A 300 30.65 -16.78 0.19
N GLN A 301 29.48 -17.32 -0.12
CA GLN A 301 29.32 -18.72 -0.53
C GLN A 301 29.97 -18.98 -1.89
N ALA A 302 29.98 -17.99 -2.77
CA ALA A 302 30.60 -18.08 -4.09
C ALA A 302 32.11 -17.82 -4.08
N GLY A 303 32.70 -17.41 -2.95
CA GLY A 303 34.11 -17.03 -2.87
C GLY A 303 34.45 -15.71 -3.59
N LEU A 304 33.48 -14.76 -3.69
CA LEU A 304 33.58 -13.46 -4.34
C LEU A 304 33.91 -12.33 -3.36
#